data_9157e3b938645b794e49474c24608e11
#
_entry.id   9157e3b938645b794e49474c24608e11
#
_cell.length_a   1.000
_cell.length_b   1.000
_cell.length_c   1.000
_cell.angle_alpha   90.00
_cell.angle_beta   90.00
_cell.angle_gamma   90.00
#
_symmetry.space_group_name_H-M   'P 1'
#
loop_
_entity.id
_entity.type
_entity.pdbx_description
1 polymer ?
#
loop_
_entity_poly.entity_id
_entity_poly.type
_entity_poly.pdbx_seq_one_letter_code
_entity_poly.pdbx_strand_id
1 'polypeptide(L)'
;MLFRSAATILVGGCCCFGPSGGNNLLAADLTKMHVMDFFLNVQWTIGWVAVIAMLVAHFFIQRWFDKRDLAKGILTKEDFEVPQLTKEDAKAENAPLWYALFPLIPVILLFVFSPLMYKGIRMEVVTALLVSTFVALILDGIRRMNLKESIGTIKTFAQGMGKVFTSTVFLIVCAEVFAAGLTKSGGIAEIINSVSGMQAGGYAVFTVMFLIVVGSAFVMGSGNAAFFSFAPMIPDIAAKVGLNAAFMISPLQLASGMARSSSPIAGVTIAIAGLSGLNPFDLIRRSIPVMVIAIIATYLRSLMLI
;
A
#
# COMPACT_ATOMS: atom_id res chain seq x y z
N MET A 1 -12.09 8.72 18.69
CA MET A 1 -12.27 7.57 17.78
C MET A 1 -12.07 7.93 16.31
N LEU A 2 -12.58 9.05 15.81
CA LEU A 2 -12.42 9.50 14.41
C LEU A 2 -10.95 9.52 13.97
N PHE A 3 -10.06 10.00 14.81
CA PHE A 3 -8.62 10.06 14.51
C PHE A 3 -7.95 8.68 14.44
N ARG A 4 -8.42 7.72 15.24
CA ARG A 4 -7.86 6.37 15.32
C ARG A 4 -8.24 5.51 14.11
N SER A 5 -9.51 5.61 13.66
CA SER A 5 -9.95 4.96 12.41
C SER A 5 -9.33 5.60 11.18
N ALA A 6 -9.13 6.94 11.18
CA ALA A 6 -8.42 7.64 10.12
C ALA A 6 -6.97 7.16 9.97
N ALA A 7 -6.27 6.92 11.08
CA ALA A 7 -4.90 6.40 11.06
C ALA A 7 -4.84 5.01 10.40
N THR A 8 -5.79 4.11 10.71
CA THR A 8 -5.85 2.78 10.08
C THR A 8 -6.11 2.88 8.57
N ILE A 9 -7.03 3.76 8.18
CA ILE A 9 -7.40 3.99 6.80
C ILE A 9 -6.25 4.59 6.01
N LEU A 10 -5.61 5.63 6.55
CA LEU A 10 -4.48 6.30 5.90
C LEU A 10 -3.27 5.38 5.76
N VAL A 11 -2.86 4.72 6.84
CA VAL A 11 -1.68 3.84 6.82
C VAL A 11 -1.92 2.60 5.98
N GLY A 12 -3.12 2.02 6.05
CA GLY A 12 -3.45 0.82 5.29
C GLY A 12 -3.80 1.08 3.82
N GLY A 13 -4.69 2.05 3.57
CA GLY A 13 -5.20 2.33 2.22
C GLY A 13 -4.20 3.05 1.32
N CYS A 14 -3.40 3.97 1.88
CA CYS A 14 -2.45 4.76 1.10
C CYS A 14 -1.06 4.13 0.97
N CYS A 15 -0.74 3.05 1.69
CA CYS A 15 0.60 2.45 1.65
C CYS A 15 1.00 1.90 0.27
N CYS A 16 0.03 1.61 -0.60
CA CYS A 16 0.26 1.16 -1.97
C CYS A 16 0.23 2.30 -3.00
N PHE A 17 -0.02 3.54 -2.56
CA PHE A 17 -0.11 4.70 -3.43
C PHE A 17 1.14 5.58 -3.29
N GLY A 18 2.07 5.42 -4.21
CA GLY A 18 3.32 6.20 -4.22
C GLY A 18 4.42 5.54 -5.05
N PRO A 19 5.28 6.33 -5.69
CA PRO A 19 6.27 5.80 -6.65
C PRO A 19 7.37 4.95 -6.01
N SER A 20 7.66 5.16 -4.73
CA SER A 20 8.77 4.49 -4.02
C SER A 20 8.39 3.17 -3.33
N GLY A 21 7.13 2.77 -3.40
CA GLY A 21 6.65 1.53 -2.79
C GLY A 21 7.13 0.28 -3.50
N GLY A 22 7.48 -0.79 -2.75
CA GLY A 22 7.89 -2.08 -3.34
C GLY A 22 6.84 -2.67 -4.29
N ASN A 23 5.57 -2.42 -4.04
CA ASN A 23 4.48 -2.85 -4.91
C ASN A 23 4.54 -2.15 -6.28
N ASN A 24 4.90 -0.85 -6.31
CA ASN A 24 5.05 -0.11 -7.55
C ASN A 24 6.30 -0.51 -8.33
N LEU A 25 7.38 -0.86 -7.62
CA LEU A 25 8.57 -1.42 -8.24
C LEU A 25 8.24 -2.70 -9.00
N LEU A 26 7.59 -3.66 -8.32
CA LEU A 26 7.19 -4.90 -8.94
C LEU A 26 6.19 -4.68 -10.10
N ALA A 27 5.19 -3.82 -9.91
CA ALA A 27 4.21 -3.52 -10.95
C ALA A 27 4.85 -2.89 -12.20
N ALA A 28 5.81 -1.97 -12.01
CA ALA A 28 6.55 -1.34 -13.09
C ALA A 28 7.45 -2.35 -13.83
N ASP A 29 8.15 -3.23 -13.09
CA ASP A 29 8.98 -4.28 -13.65
C ASP A 29 8.17 -5.26 -14.50
N LEU A 30 7.07 -5.78 -13.95
CA LEU A 30 6.16 -6.69 -14.64
C LEU A 30 5.53 -6.08 -15.91
N THR A 31 5.33 -4.77 -15.94
CA THR A 31 4.78 -4.04 -17.10
C THR A 31 5.85 -3.47 -18.01
N LYS A 32 7.13 -3.64 -17.66
CA LYS A 32 8.29 -3.07 -18.37
C LYS A 32 8.21 -1.55 -18.53
N MET A 33 7.58 -0.88 -17.58
CA MET A 33 7.46 0.57 -17.53
C MET A 33 8.44 1.16 -16.53
N HIS A 34 8.85 2.41 -16.76
CA HIS A 34 9.56 3.15 -15.71
C HIS A 34 8.59 3.44 -14.55
N VAL A 35 9.06 3.32 -13.30
CA VAL A 35 8.19 3.42 -12.11
C VAL A 35 7.41 4.73 -12.05
N MET A 36 8.03 5.84 -12.44
CA MET A 36 7.37 7.13 -12.46
C MET A 36 6.30 7.22 -13.57
N ASP A 37 6.56 6.61 -14.74
CA ASP A 37 5.59 6.55 -15.84
C ASP A 37 4.38 5.67 -15.43
N PHE A 38 4.63 4.54 -14.78
CA PHE A 38 3.57 3.70 -14.22
C PHE A 38 2.75 4.46 -13.18
N PHE A 39 3.41 5.17 -12.25
CA PHE A 39 2.73 5.94 -11.22
C PHE A 39 1.84 7.04 -11.81
N LEU A 40 2.37 7.87 -12.72
CA LEU A 40 1.67 9.04 -13.23
C LEU A 40 0.59 8.68 -14.26
N ASN A 41 0.88 7.76 -15.18
CA ASN A 41 -0.01 7.47 -16.29
C ASN A 41 -1.03 6.37 -15.99
N VAL A 42 -0.72 5.47 -15.05
CA VAL A 42 -1.60 4.35 -14.72
C VAL A 42 -2.17 4.47 -13.32
N GLN A 43 -1.31 4.46 -12.29
CA GLN A 43 -1.76 4.43 -10.91
C GLN A 43 -2.51 5.71 -10.51
N TRP A 44 -2.02 6.88 -10.93
CA TRP A 44 -2.67 8.15 -10.64
C TRP A 44 -4.06 8.25 -11.26
N THR A 45 -4.25 7.77 -12.50
CA THR A 45 -5.55 7.81 -13.21
C THR A 45 -6.65 7.01 -12.52
N ILE A 46 -6.28 5.99 -11.73
CA ILE A 46 -7.20 5.15 -10.96
C ILE A 46 -7.26 5.64 -9.50
N GLY A 47 -6.09 5.91 -8.92
CA GLY A 47 -5.92 6.10 -7.48
C GLY A 47 -6.60 7.35 -6.93
N TRP A 48 -6.62 8.47 -7.67
CA TRP A 48 -7.27 9.68 -7.20
C TRP A 48 -8.78 9.50 -6.96
N VAL A 49 -9.46 8.69 -7.78
CA VAL A 49 -10.88 8.36 -7.58
C VAL A 49 -11.06 7.57 -6.29
N ALA A 50 -10.19 6.59 -6.05
CA ALA A 50 -10.20 5.79 -4.84
C ALA A 50 -9.96 6.67 -3.58
N VAL A 51 -8.99 7.59 -3.64
CA VAL A 51 -8.67 8.51 -2.54
C VAL A 51 -9.85 9.42 -2.23
N ILE A 52 -10.46 10.05 -3.25
CA ILE A 52 -11.63 10.91 -3.05
C ILE A 52 -12.80 10.11 -2.47
N ALA A 53 -13.11 8.93 -3.04
CA ALA A 53 -14.18 8.07 -2.54
C ALA A 53 -13.95 7.68 -1.08
N MET A 54 -12.71 7.34 -0.73
CA MET A 54 -12.31 7.00 0.64
C MET A 54 -12.47 8.18 1.60
N LEU A 55 -12.02 9.37 1.23
CA LEU A 55 -12.13 10.58 2.06
C LEU A 55 -13.58 10.97 2.31
N VAL A 56 -14.39 11.01 1.25
CA VAL A 56 -15.82 11.32 1.33
C VAL A 56 -16.56 10.28 2.18
N ALA A 57 -16.35 8.99 1.88
CA ALA A 57 -16.95 7.91 2.65
C ALA A 57 -16.53 7.95 4.13
N HIS A 58 -15.24 8.21 4.40
CA HIS A 58 -14.74 8.31 5.77
C HIS A 58 -15.45 9.42 6.54
N PHE A 59 -15.56 10.62 5.95
CA PHE A 59 -16.20 11.76 6.61
C PHE A 59 -17.67 11.46 7.00
N PHE A 60 -18.48 10.95 6.06
CA PHE A 60 -19.88 10.68 6.31
C PHE A 60 -20.12 9.48 7.23
N ILE A 61 -19.41 8.38 6.99
CA ILE A 61 -19.57 7.12 7.73
C ILE A 61 -19.11 7.28 9.18
N GLN A 62 -17.94 7.93 9.43
CA GLN A 62 -17.47 8.14 10.80
C GLN A 62 -18.41 9.05 11.57
N ARG A 63 -18.89 10.14 10.95
CA ARG A 63 -19.86 11.04 11.58
C ARG A 63 -21.17 10.32 11.94
N TRP A 64 -21.60 9.38 11.11
CA TRP A 64 -22.78 8.57 11.39
C TRP A 64 -22.55 7.60 12.56
N PHE A 65 -21.40 6.89 12.56
CA PHE A 65 -21.04 6.01 13.67
C PHE A 65 -20.88 6.77 14.98
N ASP A 66 -20.23 7.92 14.99
CA ASP A 66 -20.04 8.73 16.20
C ASP A 66 -21.38 9.19 16.80
N LYS A 67 -22.29 9.68 15.94
CA LYS A 67 -23.64 10.05 16.40
C LYS A 67 -24.40 8.85 17.01
N ARG A 68 -24.30 7.69 16.36
CA ARG A 68 -24.95 6.47 16.81
C ARG A 68 -24.37 5.95 18.12
N ASP A 69 -23.06 5.96 18.26
CA ASP A 69 -22.37 5.42 19.43
C ASP A 69 -22.51 6.36 20.63
N LEU A 70 -22.60 7.69 20.40
CA LEU A 70 -23.02 8.67 21.41
C LEU A 70 -24.46 8.44 21.88
N ALA A 71 -25.39 8.21 20.95
CA ALA A 71 -26.80 7.96 21.28
C ALA A 71 -27.00 6.66 22.06
N LYS A 72 -26.10 5.69 21.89
CA LYS A 72 -26.10 4.40 22.63
C LYS A 72 -25.34 4.44 23.96
N GLY A 73 -24.72 5.57 24.29
CA GLY A 73 -23.89 5.69 25.49
C GLY A 73 -22.59 4.88 25.48
N ILE A 74 -22.17 4.40 24.29
CA ILE A 74 -20.91 3.66 24.09
C ILE A 74 -19.72 4.62 24.10
N LEU A 75 -19.94 5.86 23.67
CA LEU A 75 -18.95 6.95 23.68
C LEU A 75 -19.45 8.08 24.56
N THR A 76 -18.54 8.68 25.29
CA THR A 76 -18.74 9.92 26.05
C THR A 76 -18.13 11.09 25.28
N LYS A 77 -18.48 12.32 25.68
CA LYS A 77 -17.85 13.52 25.05
C LYS A 77 -16.35 13.59 25.35
N GLU A 78 -15.90 13.04 26.47
CA GLU A 78 -14.49 12.96 26.87
C GLU A 78 -13.66 12.08 25.94
N ASP A 79 -14.25 11.06 25.29
CA ASP A 79 -13.56 10.20 24.33
C ASP A 79 -13.14 10.94 23.03
N PHE A 80 -13.65 12.15 22.81
CA PHE A 80 -13.29 13.02 21.70
C PHE A 80 -12.18 14.02 22.05
N GLU A 81 -11.83 14.16 23.32
CA GLU A 81 -10.69 14.98 23.72
C GLU A 81 -9.38 14.30 23.28
N VAL A 82 -8.54 15.09 22.63
CA VAL A 82 -7.20 14.61 22.25
C VAL A 82 -6.43 14.40 23.54
N PRO A 83 -5.88 13.20 23.81
CA PRO A 83 -5.04 12.98 24.99
C PRO A 83 -3.92 14.04 24.96
N GLN A 84 -3.87 14.86 26.01
CA GLN A 84 -2.74 15.78 26.15
C GLN A 84 -1.49 14.92 26.29
N LEU A 85 -0.54 15.08 25.37
CA LEU A 85 0.77 14.45 25.47
C LEU A 85 1.33 14.80 26.84
N THR A 86 1.53 13.78 27.67
CA THR A 86 2.13 13.99 28.98
C THR A 86 3.56 14.48 28.79
N LYS A 87 4.02 15.35 29.71
CA LYS A 87 5.40 15.90 29.66
C LYS A 87 6.48 14.80 29.66
N GLU A 88 6.14 13.56 29.99
CA GLU A 88 7.02 12.39 29.90
C GLU A 88 7.17 11.86 28.48
N ASP A 89 6.13 11.94 27.64
CA ASP A 89 6.21 11.61 26.21
C ASP A 89 7.05 12.64 25.44
N ALA A 90 7.13 13.86 25.93
CA ALA A 90 7.97 14.93 25.37
C ALA A 90 9.47 14.79 25.72
N LYS A 91 9.85 13.87 26.60
CA LYS A 91 11.26 13.56 26.93
C LYS A 91 11.88 12.47 26.05
N ALA A 92 11.10 11.83 25.16
CA ALA A 92 11.70 11.09 24.05
C ALA A 92 12.59 12.07 23.29
N GLU A 93 13.89 11.75 23.14
CA GLU A 93 14.93 12.57 22.49
C GLU A 93 14.32 13.41 21.35
N ASN A 94 14.33 14.73 21.52
CA ASN A 94 13.79 15.66 20.55
C ASN A 94 14.54 15.51 19.24
N ALA A 95 14.10 14.61 18.40
CA ALA A 95 14.55 14.55 17.02
C ALA A 95 14.20 15.89 16.37
N PRO A 96 15.15 16.60 15.75
CA PRO A 96 14.87 17.88 15.13
C PRO A 96 13.83 17.70 14.02
N LEU A 97 12.94 18.67 13.87
CA LEU A 97 11.83 18.63 12.90
C LEU A 97 12.28 18.34 11.47
N TRP A 98 13.50 18.71 11.09
CA TRP A 98 14.04 18.45 9.75
C TRP A 98 14.26 16.95 9.45
N TYR A 99 14.31 16.05 10.46
CA TYR A 99 14.31 14.60 10.22
C TYR A 99 13.01 14.12 9.55
N ALA A 100 11.91 14.85 9.72
CA ALA A 100 10.66 14.56 9.02
C ALA A 100 10.78 14.72 7.49
N LEU A 101 11.84 15.41 7.02
CA LEU A 101 12.10 15.59 5.59
C LEU A 101 12.82 14.38 4.96
N PHE A 102 13.50 13.53 5.75
CA PHE A 102 14.25 12.40 5.21
C PHE A 102 13.41 11.43 4.36
N PRO A 103 12.21 11.04 4.76
CA PRO A 103 11.36 10.20 3.92
C PRO A 103 10.93 10.85 2.59
N LEU A 104 11.00 12.18 2.49
CA LEU A 104 10.64 12.90 1.26
C LEU A 104 11.80 12.99 0.26
N ILE A 105 13.05 12.82 0.71
CA ILE A 105 14.24 12.93 -0.17
C ILE A 105 14.14 11.99 -1.38
N PRO A 106 13.87 10.67 -1.25
CA PRO A 106 13.79 9.78 -2.39
C PRO A 106 12.65 10.16 -3.35
N VAL A 107 11.52 10.64 -2.83
CA VAL A 107 10.37 11.07 -3.63
C VAL A 107 10.73 12.33 -4.43
N ILE A 108 11.39 13.30 -3.79
CA ILE A 108 11.86 14.53 -4.44
C ILE A 108 12.88 14.20 -5.54
N LEU A 109 13.86 13.32 -5.26
CA LEU A 109 14.84 12.90 -6.26
C LEU A 109 14.17 12.24 -7.46
N LEU A 110 13.22 11.32 -7.25
CA LEU A 110 12.47 10.67 -8.32
C LEU A 110 11.66 11.67 -9.13
N PHE A 111 11.08 12.67 -8.50
CA PHE A 111 10.29 13.69 -9.19
C PHE A 111 11.18 14.62 -10.02
N VAL A 112 12.26 15.12 -9.43
CA VAL A 112 13.21 16.03 -10.11
C VAL A 112 13.88 15.37 -11.31
N PHE A 113 14.31 14.10 -11.19
CA PHE A 113 14.93 13.32 -12.26
C PHE A 113 13.92 12.48 -13.06
N SER A 114 12.63 12.84 -13.01
CA SER A 114 11.60 12.24 -13.85
C SER A 114 11.64 12.86 -15.26
N PRO A 115 11.11 12.15 -16.27
CA PRO A 115 10.98 12.69 -17.64
C PRO A 115 10.19 13.99 -17.73
N LEU A 116 9.42 14.34 -16.67
CA LEU A 116 8.63 15.57 -16.59
C LEU A 116 9.49 16.81 -16.36
N MET A 117 10.55 16.70 -15.53
CA MET A 117 11.38 17.85 -15.15
C MET A 117 12.72 17.85 -15.86
N TYR A 118 13.35 16.68 -16.04
CA TYR A 118 14.68 16.59 -16.64
C TYR A 118 14.79 15.38 -17.58
N LYS A 119 14.94 15.65 -18.89
CA LYS A 119 14.99 14.61 -19.94
C LYS A 119 16.34 13.90 -20.07
N GLY A 120 17.40 14.42 -19.44
CA GLY A 120 18.77 13.95 -19.63
C GLY A 120 19.18 12.74 -18.80
N ILE A 121 18.66 12.61 -17.58
CA ILE A 121 19.05 11.53 -16.65
C ILE A 121 17.77 10.94 -16.07
N ARG A 122 17.59 9.63 -16.22
CA ARG A 122 16.51 8.89 -15.56
C ARG A 122 17.06 8.24 -14.31
N MET A 123 16.65 8.73 -13.15
CA MET A 123 17.04 8.13 -11.87
C MET A 123 16.12 6.96 -11.55
N GLU A 124 16.72 5.79 -11.34
CA GLU A 124 15.99 4.62 -10.87
C GLU A 124 15.66 4.74 -9.39
N VAL A 125 14.56 4.09 -8.97
CA VAL A 125 14.09 4.13 -7.58
C VAL A 125 15.13 3.60 -6.61
N VAL A 126 15.84 2.53 -6.99
CA VAL A 126 16.89 1.95 -6.16
C VAL A 126 18.02 2.96 -5.92
N THR A 127 18.45 3.67 -6.97
CA THR A 127 19.47 4.71 -6.87
C THR A 127 19.00 5.87 -5.98
N ALA A 128 17.77 6.34 -6.15
CA ALA A 128 17.20 7.41 -5.33
C ALA A 128 17.13 7.01 -3.84
N LEU A 129 16.71 5.77 -3.54
CA LEU A 129 16.66 5.25 -2.17
C LEU A 129 18.06 5.11 -1.56
N LEU A 130 19.04 4.59 -2.31
CA LEU A 130 20.41 4.47 -1.83
C LEU A 130 21.03 5.84 -1.54
N VAL A 131 20.93 6.79 -2.47
CA VAL A 131 21.42 8.16 -2.28
C VAL A 131 20.77 8.79 -1.05
N SER A 132 19.46 8.69 -0.92
CA SER A 132 18.72 9.23 0.23
C SER A 132 19.15 8.61 1.55
N THR A 133 19.39 7.30 1.56
CA THR A 133 19.87 6.57 2.74
C THR A 133 21.28 7.03 3.14
N PHE A 134 22.20 7.16 2.18
CA PHE A 134 23.54 7.66 2.44
C PHE A 134 23.53 9.10 2.95
N VAL A 135 22.72 9.98 2.36
CA VAL A 135 22.54 11.36 2.83
C VAL A 135 22.01 11.38 4.27
N ALA A 136 21.01 10.58 4.59
CA ALA A 136 20.45 10.50 5.94
C ALA A 136 21.49 9.99 6.96
N LEU A 137 22.24 8.93 6.61
CA LEU A 137 23.30 8.38 7.48
C LEU A 137 24.43 9.39 7.73
N ILE A 138 24.87 10.10 6.70
CA ILE A 138 25.91 11.13 6.83
C ILE A 138 25.44 12.28 7.72
N LEU A 139 24.22 12.78 7.49
CA LEU A 139 23.65 13.87 8.28
C LEU A 139 23.43 13.47 9.76
N ASP A 140 22.98 12.24 10.02
CA ASP A 140 22.83 11.70 11.38
C ASP A 140 24.21 11.53 12.04
N GLY A 141 25.19 11.02 11.30
CA GLY A 141 26.58 10.85 11.79
C GLY A 141 27.25 12.18 12.15
N ILE A 142 27.13 13.20 11.30
CA ILE A 142 27.65 14.56 11.57
C ILE A 142 27.00 15.16 12.82
N ARG A 143 25.66 14.97 12.97
CA ARG A 143 24.94 15.50 14.14
C ARG A 143 25.36 14.85 15.44
N ARG A 144 25.49 13.53 15.47
CA ARG A 144 25.79 12.79 16.70
C ARG A 144 27.28 12.92 17.11
N MET A 145 28.15 13.16 16.14
CA MET A 145 29.60 13.23 16.32
C MET A 145 30.18 12.05 17.14
N ASN A 146 29.48 10.91 17.14
CA ASN A 146 29.80 9.71 17.91
C ASN A 146 29.80 8.50 16.98
N LEU A 147 30.99 8.03 16.63
CA LEU A 147 31.21 6.88 15.74
C LEU A 147 30.48 5.60 16.20
N LYS A 148 30.41 5.38 17.51
CA LYS A 148 29.79 4.18 18.08
C LYS A 148 28.25 4.16 17.86
N GLU A 149 27.60 5.30 17.98
CA GLU A 149 26.17 5.46 17.73
C GLU A 149 25.86 5.37 16.22
N SER A 150 26.71 5.98 15.38
CA SER A 150 26.56 5.89 13.92
C SER A 150 26.68 4.45 13.41
N ILE A 151 27.60 3.65 13.96
CA ILE A 151 27.69 2.20 13.66
C ILE A 151 26.41 1.47 14.12
N GLY A 152 25.83 1.86 15.27
CA GLY A 152 24.54 1.34 15.74
C GLY A 152 23.42 1.58 14.75
N THR A 153 23.35 2.77 14.14
CA THR A 153 22.35 3.14 13.11
C THR A 153 22.51 2.26 11.85
N ILE A 154 23.75 2.04 11.39
CA ILE A 154 24.04 1.17 10.25
C ILE A 154 23.60 -0.28 10.54
N LYS A 155 23.87 -0.79 11.74
CA LYS A 155 23.43 -2.13 12.17
C LYS A 155 21.90 -2.25 12.16
N THR A 156 21.20 -1.25 12.67
CA THR A 156 19.73 -1.20 12.65
C THR A 156 19.19 -1.19 11.22
N PHE A 157 19.81 -0.44 10.32
CA PHE A 157 19.47 -0.43 8.90
C PHE A 157 19.66 -1.82 8.27
N ALA A 158 20.80 -2.48 8.50
CA ALA A 158 21.06 -3.82 7.99
C ALA A 158 20.06 -4.87 8.53
N GLN A 159 19.69 -4.78 9.80
CA GLN A 159 18.66 -5.63 10.39
C GLN A 159 17.28 -5.39 9.75
N GLY A 160 16.95 -4.13 9.45
CA GLY A 160 15.73 -3.75 8.72
C GLY A 160 15.71 -4.36 7.32
N MET A 161 16.81 -4.28 6.58
CA MET A 161 16.96 -4.94 5.27
C MET A 161 16.76 -6.46 5.36
N GLY A 162 17.35 -7.12 6.36
CA GLY A 162 17.17 -8.56 6.57
C GLY A 162 15.71 -8.95 6.82
N LYS A 163 14.97 -8.15 7.59
CA LYS A 163 13.53 -8.36 7.80
C LYS A 163 12.73 -8.19 6.51
N VAL A 164 13.02 -7.17 5.72
CA VAL A 164 12.35 -6.94 4.43
C VAL A 164 12.70 -8.06 3.45
N PHE A 165 13.95 -8.53 3.44
CA PHE A 165 14.35 -9.64 2.59
C PHE A 165 13.52 -10.89 2.88
N THR A 166 13.42 -11.30 4.15
CA THR A 166 12.69 -12.52 4.54
C THR A 166 11.18 -12.38 4.37
N SER A 167 10.60 -11.21 4.59
CA SER A 167 9.15 -11.01 4.53
C SER A 167 8.61 -10.63 3.15
N THR A 168 9.42 -9.98 2.32
CA THR A 168 8.97 -9.41 1.05
C THR A 168 9.69 -10.02 -0.14
N VAL A 169 11.03 -9.99 -0.16
CA VAL A 169 11.80 -10.48 -1.32
C VAL A 169 11.61 -11.99 -1.49
N PHE A 170 11.71 -12.75 -0.40
CA PHE A 170 11.49 -14.18 -0.44
C PHE A 170 10.08 -14.56 -0.92
N LEU A 171 9.06 -13.79 -0.49
CA LEU A 171 7.68 -13.99 -0.94
C LEU A 171 7.53 -13.72 -2.45
N ILE A 172 8.16 -12.67 -2.98
CA ILE A 172 8.14 -12.37 -4.42
C ILE A 172 8.77 -13.53 -5.21
N VAL A 173 9.94 -13.99 -4.80
CA VAL A 173 10.63 -15.12 -5.47
C VAL A 173 9.76 -16.39 -5.47
N CYS A 174 9.15 -16.73 -4.34
CA CYS A 174 8.23 -17.86 -4.26
C CYS A 174 7.02 -17.69 -5.18
N ALA A 175 6.46 -16.49 -5.25
CA ALA A 175 5.32 -16.18 -6.11
C ALA A 175 5.68 -16.28 -7.61
N GLU A 176 6.87 -15.81 -8.01
CA GLU A 176 7.34 -15.93 -9.39
C GLU A 176 7.57 -17.38 -9.80
N VAL A 177 8.17 -18.19 -8.92
CA VAL A 177 8.34 -19.64 -9.14
C VAL A 177 6.98 -20.34 -9.27
N PHE A 178 6.02 -19.99 -8.41
CA PHE A 178 4.66 -20.53 -8.48
C PHE A 178 3.97 -20.12 -9.78
N ALA A 179 4.03 -18.84 -10.16
CA ALA A 179 3.45 -18.34 -11.41
C ALA A 179 4.04 -19.02 -12.64
N ALA A 180 5.38 -19.19 -12.68
CA ALA A 180 6.05 -19.89 -13.74
C ALA A 180 5.63 -21.38 -13.80
N GLY A 181 5.47 -22.03 -12.66
CA GLY A 181 4.95 -23.41 -12.57
C GLY A 181 3.52 -23.53 -13.09
N LEU A 182 2.64 -22.61 -12.68
CA LEU A 182 1.24 -22.58 -13.12
C LEU A 182 1.11 -22.29 -14.63
N THR A 183 1.94 -21.43 -15.17
CA THR A 183 1.99 -21.15 -16.62
C THR A 183 2.44 -22.39 -17.40
N LYS A 184 3.51 -23.03 -16.96
CA LYS A 184 4.06 -24.25 -17.62
C LYS A 184 3.13 -25.47 -17.52
N SER A 185 2.38 -25.61 -16.44
CA SER A 185 1.40 -26.69 -16.27
C SER A 185 0.11 -26.49 -17.07
N GLY A 186 -0.05 -25.33 -17.73
CA GLY A 186 -1.27 -24.99 -18.45
C GLY A 186 -2.41 -24.47 -17.54
N GLY A 187 -2.18 -24.33 -16.24
CA GLY A 187 -3.21 -23.91 -15.28
C GLY A 187 -3.79 -22.52 -15.58
N ILE A 188 -2.95 -21.59 -16.05
CA ILE A 188 -3.43 -20.28 -16.51
C ILE A 188 -4.36 -20.42 -17.73
N ALA A 189 -4.01 -21.29 -18.67
CA ALA A 189 -4.84 -21.53 -19.86
C ALA A 189 -6.21 -22.11 -19.47
N GLU A 190 -6.25 -23.02 -18.51
CA GLU A 190 -7.49 -23.63 -18.01
C GLU A 190 -8.39 -22.61 -17.30
N ILE A 191 -7.83 -21.76 -16.46
CA ILE A 191 -8.56 -20.65 -15.82
C ILE A 191 -9.17 -19.74 -16.90
N ILE A 192 -8.40 -19.36 -17.91
CA ILE A 192 -8.88 -18.49 -18.99
C ILE A 192 -9.96 -19.18 -19.81
N ASN A 193 -9.77 -20.45 -20.18
CA ASN A 193 -10.76 -21.22 -20.95
C ASN A 193 -12.08 -21.34 -20.18
N SER A 194 -12.02 -21.57 -18.87
CA SER A 194 -13.22 -21.65 -18.02
C SER A 194 -14.01 -20.35 -17.98
N VAL A 195 -13.36 -19.20 -18.16
CA VAL A 195 -13.99 -17.87 -18.12
C VAL A 195 -14.27 -17.32 -19.53
N SER A 196 -13.52 -17.74 -20.56
CA SER A 196 -13.67 -17.28 -21.95
C SER A 196 -14.99 -17.72 -22.61
N GLY A 197 -15.66 -18.75 -22.07
CA GLY A 197 -17.01 -19.14 -22.47
C GLY A 197 -18.10 -18.14 -22.06
N MET A 198 -17.77 -17.18 -21.20
CA MET A 198 -18.66 -16.08 -20.81
C MET A 198 -18.54 -14.95 -21.82
N GLN A 199 -19.66 -14.38 -22.29
CA GLN A 199 -19.68 -13.28 -23.26
C GLN A 199 -18.89 -12.02 -22.84
N ALA A 200 -18.46 -11.93 -21.57
CA ALA A 200 -17.72 -10.81 -21.01
C ALA A 200 -16.17 -10.98 -21.08
N GLY A 201 -15.63 -12.09 -21.62
CA GLY A 201 -14.21 -12.29 -21.92
C GLY A 201 -13.20 -11.74 -20.88
N GLY A 202 -12.41 -10.76 -21.29
CA GLY A 202 -11.39 -10.16 -20.46
C GLY A 202 -11.87 -9.46 -19.18
N TYR A 203 -13.04 -8.83 -19.21
CA TYR A 203 -13.62 -8.18 -18.03
C TYR A 203 -14.01 -9.19 -16.93
N ALA A 204 -14.49 -10.36 -17.31
CA ALA A 204 -14.82 -11.42 -16.36
C ALA A 204 -13.52 -11.95 -15.70
N VAL A 205 -12.46 -12.17 -16.46
CA VAL A 205 -11.15 -12.58 -15.94
C VAL A 205 -10.60 -11.52 -14.97
N PHE A 206 -10.63 -10.26 -15.36
CA PHE A 206 -10.22 -9.15 -14.48
C PHE A 206 -11.02 -9.14 -13.17
N THR A 207 -12.35 -9.27 -13.25
CA THR A 207 -13.24 -9.28 -12.08
C THR A 207 -12.90 -10.41 -11.12
N VAL A 208 -12.73 -11.63 -11.63
CA VAL A 208 -12.37 -12.80 -10.83
C VAL A 208 -11.01 -12.59 -10.14
N MET A 209 -10.00 -12.13 -10.88
CA MET A 209 -8.68 -11.84 -10.32
C MET A 209 -8.74 -10.75 -9.25
N PHE A 210 -9.53 -9.69 -9.50
CA PHE A 210 -9.74 -8.61 -8.55
C PHE A 210 -10.35 -9.12 -7.24
N LEU A 211 -11.40 -9.93 -7.31
CA LEU A 211 -12.05 -10.51 -6.14
C LEU A 211 -11.13 -11.47 -5.38
N ILE A 212 -10.35 -12.29 -6.09
CA ILE A 212 -9.38 -13.20 -5.47
C ILE A 212 -8.33 -12.41 -4.68
N VAL A 213 -7.74 -11.37 -5.27
CA VAL A 213 -6.71 -10.56 -4.60
C VAL A 213 -7.29 -9.80 -3.41
N VAL A 214 -8.47 -9.20 -3.56
CA VAL A 214 -9.17 -8.50 -2.46
C VAL A 214 -9.51 -9.46 -1.32
N GLY A 215 -10.11 -10.63 -1.64
CA GLY A 215 -10.46 -11.65 -0.66
C GLY A 215 -9.23 -12.20 0.05
N SER A 216 -8.17 -12.52 -0.70
CA SER A 216 -6.91 -13.00 -0.13
C SER A 216 -6.27 -11.97 0.79
N ALA A 217 -6.23 -10.69 0.38
CA ALA A 217 -5.68 -9.61 1.19
C ALA A 217 -6.44 -9.41 2.51
N PHE A 218 -7.76 -9.53 2.48
CA PHE A 218 -8.61 -9.47 3.66
C PHE A 218 -8.34 -10.66 4.60
N VAL A 219 -8.34 -11.89 4.08
CA VAL A 219 -8.13 -13.11 4.88
C VAL A 219 -6.72 -13.20 5.43
N MET A 220 -5.71 -12.85 4.64
CA MET A 220 -4.30 -12.88 5.07
C MET A 220 -3.91 -11.71 5.97
N GLY A 221 -4.67 -10.63 5.99
CA GLY A 221 -4.31 -9.38 6.68
C GLY A 221 -3.09 -8.67 6.08
N SER A 222 -2.67 -9.06 4.88
CA SER A 222 -1.50 -8.54 4.19
C SER A 222 -1.80 -8.24 2.71
N GLY A 223 -1.89 -6.97 2.36
CA GLY A 223 -2.08 -6.54 0.98
C GLY A 223 -0.89 -6.88 0.10
N ASN A 224 0.33 -6.73 0.64
CA ASN A 224 1.55 -7.06 -0.09
C ASN A 224 1.64 -8.55 -0.41
N ALA A 225 1.37 -9.42 0.57
CA ALA A 225 1.41 -10.86 0.36
C ALA A 225 0.39 -11.29 -0.72
N ALA A 226 -0.85 -10.81 -0.63
CA ALA A 226 -1.87 -11.09 -1.64
C ALA A 226 -1.46 -10.56 -3.02
N PHE A 227 -1.03 -9.31 -3.11
CA PHE A 227 -0.63 -8.71 -4.38
C PHE A 227 0.57 -9.46 -5.01
N PHE A 228 1.64 -9.68 -4.25
CA PHE A 228 2.84 -10.35 -4.76
C PHE A 228 2.59 -11.79 -5.18
N SER A 229 1.64 -12.49 -4.55
CA SER A 229 1.29 -13.87 -4.94
C SER A 229 0.63 -13.96 -6.31
N PHE A 230 -0.10 -12.95 -6.74
CA PHE A 230 -0.86 -12.98 -7.99
C PHE A 230 -0.31 -12.07 -9.09
N ALA A 231 0.42 -10.99 -8.73
CA ALA A 231 0.93 -10.02 -9.69
C ALA A 231 1.78 -10.64 -10.83
N PRO A 232 2.69 -11.60 -10.58
CA PRO A 232 3.51 -12.17 -11.65
C PRO A 232 2.72 -12.90 -12.76
N MET A 233 1.49 -13.35 -12.49
CA MET A 233 0.66 -14.03 -13.48
C MET A 233 -0.12 -13.06 -14.38
N ILE A 234 -0.27 -11.80 -13.97
CA ILE A 234 -1.15 -10.84 -14.65
C ILE A 234 -0.68 -10.51 -16.08
N PRO A 235 0.62 -10.31 -16.37
CA PRO A 235 1.05 -10.03 -17.74
C PRO A 235 0.65 -11.13 -18.74
N ASP A 236 0.83 -12.40 -18.37
CA ASP A 236 0.47 -13.54 -19.22
C ASP A 236 -1.04 -13.64 -19.41
N ILE A 237 -1.81 -13.40 -18.35
CA ILE A 237 -3.27 -13.37 -18.40
C ILE A 237 -3.75 -12.22 -19.29
N ALA A 238 -3.24 -11.02 -19.07
CA ALA A 238 -3.59 -9.81 -19.83
C ALA A 238 -3.34 -10.00 -21.33
N ALA A 239 -2.17 -10.56 -21.68
CA ALA A 239 -1.82 -10.84 -23.08
C ALA A 239 -2.79 -11.81 -23.76
N LYS A 240 -3.26 -12.83 -23.02
CA LYS A 240 -4.20 -13.84 -23.57
C LYS A 240 -5.63 -13.30 -23.74
N VAL A 241 -6.05 -12.39 -22.86
CA VAL A 241 -7.40 -11.81 -22.93
C VAL A 241 -7.47 -10.48 -23.68
N GLY A 242 -6.32 -10.03 -24.20
CA GLY A 242 -6.23 -8.79 -25.00
C GLY A 242 -6.37 -7.50 -24.20
N LEU A 243 -6.06 -7.53 -22.88
CA LEU A 243 -6.12 -6.39 -21.98
C LEU A 243 -4.73 -5.81 -21.69
N ASN A 244 -4.69 -4.56 -21.23
CA ASN A 244 -3.44 -3.92 -20.84
C ASN A 244 -3.02 -4.36 -19.43
N ALA A 245 -1.87 -5.01 -19.30
CA ALA A 245 -1.35 -5.51 -18.03
C ALA A 245 -1.21 -4.42 -16.97
N ALA A 246 -0.79 -3.20 -17.34
CA ALA A 246 -0.60 -2.10 -16.40
C ALA A 246 -1.93 -1.67 -15.75
N PHE A 247 -2.99 -1.57 -16.56
CA PHE A 247 -4.33 -1.23 -16.06
C PHE A 247 -5.01 -2.40 -15.33
N MET A 248 -4.55 -3.64 -15.50
CA MET A 248 -4.96 -4.77 -14.65
C MET A 248 -4.21 -4.78 -13.32
N ILE A 249 -2.90 -4.59 -13.32
CA ILE A 249 -2.05 -4.68 -12.11
C ILE A 249 -2.37 -3.56 -11.11
N SER A 250 -2.49 -2.31 -11.57
CA SER A 250 -2.65 -1.14 -10.71
C SER A 250 -3.88 -1.22 -9.78
N PRO A 251 -5.10 -1.56 -10.26
CA PRO A 251 -6.26 -1.68 -9.38
C PRO A 251 -6.16 -2.84 -8.39
N LEU A 252 -5.54 -3.97 -8.78
CA LEU A 252 -5.31 -5.08 -7.86
C LEU A 252 -4.38 -4.67 -6.71
N GLN A 253 -3.33 -3.93 -7.03
CA GLN A 253 -2.40 -3.38 -6.07
C GLN A 253 -3.09 -2.44 -5.08
N LEU A 254 -3.85 -1.46 -5.56
CA LEU A 254 -4.57 -0.49 -4.73
C LEU A 254 -5.62 -1.18 -3.85
N ALA A 255 -6.42 -2.07 -4.45
CA ALA A 255 -7.48 -2.79 -3.75
C ALA A 255 -6.93 -3.74 -2.68
N SER A 256 -5.78 -4.38 -2.90
CA SER A 256 -5.14 -5.24 -1.89
C SER A 256 -4.74 -4.46 -0.63
N GLY A 257 -4.21 -3.24 -0.79
CA GLY A 257 -3.89 -2.34 0.32
C GLY A 257 -5.12 -1.90 1.12
N MET A 258 -6.22 -1.59 0.42
CA MET A 258 -7.49 -1.22 1.04
C MET A 258 -8.13 -2.41 1.77
N ALA A 259 -8.15 -3.60 1.16
CA ALA A 259 -8.71 -4.81 1.73
C ALA A 259 -7.98 -5.23 3.02
N ARG A 260 -6.65 -5.13 3.03
CA ARG A 260 -5.84 -5.35 4.24
C ARG A 260 -6.28 -4.48 5.41
N SER A 261 -6.59 -3.20 5.16
CA SER A 261 -7.01 -2.24 6.20
C SER A 261 -8.37 -2.56 6.81
N SER A 262 -9.11 -3.46 6.19
CA SER A 262 -10.38 -4.00 6.69
C SER A 262 -10.20 -5.32 7.47
N SER A 263 -8.99 -5.88 7.50
CA SER A 263 -8.73 -7.18 8.13
C SER A 263 -8.47 -7.05 9.64
N PRO A 264 -9.09 -7.92 10.48
CA PRO A 264 -8.85 -7.94 11.92
C PRO A 264 -7.43 -8.41 12.29
N ILE A 265 -6.81 -9.18 11.44
CA ILE A 265 -5.48 -9.75 11.69
C ILE A 265 -4.36 -8.90 11.04
N ALA A 266 -4.70 -7.79 10.39
CA ALA A 266 -3.68 -6.91 9.83
C ALA A 266 -2.81 -6.28 10.93
N GLY A 267 -1.49 -6.36 10.77
CA GLY A 267 -0.55 -5.83 11.75
C GLY A 267 -0.78 -4.35 12.10
N VAL A 268 -1.18 -3.54 11.11
CA VAL A 268 -1.54 -2.12 11.31
C VAL A 268 -2.77 -1.98 12.21
N THR A 269 -3.81 -2.79 11.98
CA THR A 269 -5.04 -2.77 12.78
C THR A 269 -4.75 -3.16 14.22
N ILE A 270 -3.97 -4.24 14.42
CA ILE A 270 -3.57 -4.71 15.75
C ILE A 270 -2.73 -3.66 16.48
N ALA A 271 -1.75 -3.07 15.78
CA ALA A 271 -0.87 -2.05 16.37
C ALA A 271 -1.66 -0.80 16.80
N ILE A 272 -2.56 -0.28 15.96
CA ILE A 272 -3.39 0.89 16.28
C ILE A 272 -4.38 0.57 17.40
N ALA A 273 -4.98 -0.61 17.39
CA ALA A 273 -5.87 -1.07 18.46
C ALA A 273 -5.12 -1.16 19.79
N GLY A 274 -3.91 -1.74 19.81
CA GLY A 274 -3.06 -1.83 20.99
C GLY A 274 -2.67 -0.47 21.56
N LEU A 275 -2.18 0.45 20.69
CA LEU A 275 -1.83 1.82 21.11
C LEU A 275 -3.03 2.64 21.59
N SER A 276 -4.22 2.29 21.12
CA SER A 276 -5.46 3.01 21.44
C SER A 276 -6.24 2.41 22.60
N GLY A 277 -5.85 1.24 23.11
CA GLY A 277 -6.61 0.50 24.10
C GLY A 277 -8.00 0.02 23.61
N LEU A 278 -8.15 -0.13 22.27
CA LEU A 278 -9.40 -0.55 21.64
C LEU A 278 -9.35 -2.02 21.21
N ASN A 279 -10.54 -2.63 21.08
CA ASN A 279 -10.62 -3.92 20.42
C ASN A 279 -10.42 -3.76 18.90
N PRO A 280 -9.57 -4.57 18.24
CA PRO A 280 -9.39 -4.53 16.79
C PRO A 280 -10.70 -4.61 16.00
N PHE A 281 -11.68 -5.36 16.47
CA PHE A 281 -12.98 -5.50 15.83
C PHE A 281 -13.81 -4.20 15.82
N ASP A 282 -13.70 -3.38 16.85
CA ASP A 282 -14.40 -2.09 16.90
C ASP A 282 -13.80 -1.10 15.89
N LEU A 283 -12.49 -1.18 15.70
CA LEU A 283 -11.78 -0.37 14.70
C LEU A 283 -12.19 -0.76 13.28
N ILE A 284 -12.23 -2.06 13.00
CA ILE A 284 -12.56 -2.60 11.67
C ILE A 284 -14.01 -2.33 11.30
N ARG A 285 -14.94 -2.48 12.23
CA ARG A 285 -16.35 -2.18 12.02
C ARG A 285 -16.56 -0.79 11.43
N ARG A 286 -15.67 0.15 11.74
CA ARG A 286 -15.72 1.53 11.24
C ARG A 286 -14.94 1.69 9.93
N SER A 287 -13.89 0.89 9.69
CA SER A 287 -13.08 0.99 8.46
C SER A 287 -13.64 0.20 7.29
N ILE A 288 -14.28 -0.95 7.52
CA ILE A 288 -14.84 -1.81 6.45
C ILE A 288 -15.73 -1.03 5.47
N PRO A 289 -16.77 -0.28 5.91
CA PRO A 289 -17.66 0.39 4.95
C PRO A 289 -16.92 1.41 4.07
N VAL A 290 -15.95 2.11 4.65
CA VAL A 290 -15.13 3.10 3.94
C VAL A 290 -14.28 2.42 2.86
N MET A 291 -13.61 1.32 3.24
CA MET A 291 -12.74 0.57 2.33
C MET A 291 -13.52 -0.14 1.23
N VAL A 292 -14.68 -0.69 1.54
CA VAL A 292 -15.57 -1.30 0.52
C VAL A 292 -15.96 -0.27 -0.53
N ILE A 293 -16.35 0.94 -0.13
CA ILE A 293 -16.68 2.02 -1.08
C ILE A 293 -15.46 2.37 -1.94
N ALA A 294 -14.26 2.49 -1.34
CA ALA A 294 -13.05 2.80 -2.07
C ALA A 294 -12.64 1.66 -3.03
N ILE A 295 -12.79 0.40 -2.63
CA ILE A 295 -12.54 -0.78 -3.48
C ILE A 295 -13.51 -0.80 -4.67
N ILE A 296 -14.80 -0.55 -4.44
CA ILE A 296 -15.81 -0.47 -5.49
C ILE A 296 -15.48 0.68 -6.46
N ALA A 297 -15.14 1.86 -5.95
CA ALA A 297 -14.77 3.00 -6.77
C ALA A 297 -13.53 2.69 -7.63
N THR A 298 -12.52 2.02 -7.06
CA THR A 298 -11.33 1.56 -7.78
C THR A 298 -11.72 0.58 -8.90
N TYR A 299 -12.55 -0.39 -8.60
CA TYR A 299 -13.01 -1.39 -9.54
C TYR A 299 -13.78 -0.76 -10.72
N LEU A 300 -14.77 0.09 -10.42
CA LEU A 300 -15.56 0.77 -11.45
C LEU A 300 -14.71 1.67 -12.34
N ARG A 301 -13.79 2.41 -11.75
CA ARG A 301 -12.83 3.24 -12.51
C ARG A 301 -11.95 2.41 -13.42
N SER A 302 -11.50 1.25 -12.94
CA SER A 302 -10.67 0.34 -13.72
C SER A 302 -11.40 -0.26 -14.91
N LEU A 303 -12.67 -0.63 -14.75
CA LEU A 303 -13.49 -1.13 -15.86
C LEU A 303 -13.66 -0.11 -17.01
N MET A 304 -13.53 1.18 -16.71
CA MET A 304 -13.60 2.24 -17.74
C MET A 304 -12.27 2.44 -18.47
N LEU A 305 -11.15 1.88 -17.95
CA LEU A 305 -9.79 2.11 -18.47
C LEU A 305 -9.19 0.85 -19.12
N ILE A 306 -9.69 -0.33 -18.76
CA ILE A 306 -9.33 -1.62 -19.34
C ILE A 306 -10.12 -1.83 -20.64
#